data_82ee5d412de306c8c560414aa98b32f6
#
_entry.id   82ee5d412de306c8c560414aa98b32f6
#
_cell.length_a   1.000
_cell.length_b   1.000
_cell.length_c   1.000
_cell.angle_alpha   90.00
_cell.angle_beta   90.00
_cell.angle_gamma   90.00
#
_symmetry.space_group_name_H-M   'P 1'
#
loop_
_entity.id
_entity.type
_entity.pdbx_description
1 polymer ?
#
loop_
_entity_poly.entity_id
_entity_poly.type
_entity_poly.pdbx_seq_one_letter_code
_entity_poly.pdbx_strand_id
1 'polypeptide(L)'
;MSAGQMLSAARAARGMSLDDLAQATKLRASILSAMEQDDFSHCGGLVYARGQLRSMAPVLGLDPDDLIDAFDSELRGRPLD
;
A
#
# COMPACT_ATOMS: atom_id res chain seq x y z
N MET A 1 -9.58 3.54 -8.30
CA MET A 1 -8.44 2.65 -8.02
C MET A 1 -8.29 2.46 -6.53
N SER A 2 -8.18 1.24 -6.07
CA SER A 2 -7.91 0.98 -4.65
C SER A 2 -6.46 1.34 -4.29
N ALA A 3 -6.19 1.46 -2.98
CA ALA A 3 -4.82 1.69 -2.52
C ALA A 3 -3.88 0.57 -3.00
N GLY A 4 -4.31 -0.69 -2.90
CA GLY A 4 -3.51 -1.82 -3.38
C GLY A 4 -3.21 -1.75 -4.87
N GLN A 5 -4.20 -1.37 -5.67
CA GLN A 5 -4.01 -1.18 -7.11
C GLN A 5 -3.05 -0.03 -7.43
N MET A 6 -3.12 1.05 -6.66
CA MET A 6 -2.19 2.18 -6.82
C MET A 6 -0.75 1.75 -6.52
N LEU A 7 -0.55 0.96 -5.47
CA LEU A 7 0.77 0.43 -5.11
C LEU A 7 1.31 -0.45 -6.24
N SER A 8 0.52 -1.41 -6.68
CA SER A 8 0.90 -2.37 -7.72
C SER A 8 1.23 -1.67 -9.05
N ALA A 9 0.37 -0.75 -9.47
CA ALA A 9 0.56 -0.01 -10.72
C ALA A 9 1.82 0.85 -10.68
N ALA A 10 2.05 1.55 -9.56
CA ALA A 10 3.22 2.42 -9.42
C ALA A 10 4.51 1.60 -9.38
N ARG A 11 4.51 0.46 -8.69
CA ARG A 11 5.65 -0.45 -8.65
C ARG A 11 5.98 -0.96 -10.05
N ALA A 12 4.97 -1.43 -10.78
CA ALA A 12 5.15 -1.93 -12.14
C ALA A 12 5.67 -0.84 -13.08
N ALA A 13 5.14 0.38 -12.96
CA ALA A 13 5.56 1.52 -13.80
C ALA A 13 7.03 1.87 -13.57
N ARG A 14 7.57 1.60 -12.39
CA ARG A 14 8.98 1.83 -12.08
C ARG A 14 9.87 0.62 -12.35
N GLY A 15 9.30 -0.47 -12.85
CA GLY A 15 10.06 -1.71 -13.12
C GLY A 15 10.63 -2.36 -11.86
N MET A 16 10.01 -2.12 -10.71
CA MET A 16 10.46 -2.69 -9.43
C MET A 16 9.84 -4.04 -9.18
N SER A 17 10.63 -4.98 -8.66
CA SER A 17 10.10 -6.22 -8.09
C SER A 17 9.56 -5.97 -6.68
N LEU A 18 8.81 -6.93 -6.13
CA LEU A 18 8.42 -6.88 -4.72
C LEU A 18 9.64 -6.88 -3.79
N ASP A 19 10.69 -7.62 -4.15
CA ASP A 19 11.93 -7.63 -3.37
C ASP A 19 12.62 -6.27 -3.39
N ASP A 20 12.62 -5.59 -4.53
CA ASP A 20 13.17 -4.23 -4.64
C ASP A 20 12.42 -3.28 -3.70
N LEU A 21 11.10 -3.34 -3.72
CA LEU A 21 10.27 -2.49 -2.87
C LEU A 21 10.46 -2.85 -1.38
N ALA A 22 10.59 -4.12 -1.08
CA ALA A 22 10.86 -4.58 0.29
C ALA A 22 12.17 -4.00 0.85
N GLN A 23 13.22 -3.99 0.03
CA GLN A 23 14.50 -3.40 0.44
C GLN A 23 14.39 -1.89 0.65
N ALA A 24 13.65 -1.21 -0.21
CA ALA A 24 13.51 0.25 -0.13
C ALA A 24 12.65 0.69 1.05
N THR A 25 11.65 -0.10 1.43
CA THR A 25 10.67 0.26 2.47
C THR A 25 10.93 -0.40 3.81
N LYS A 26 11.81 -1.40 3.86
CA LYS A 26 12.08 -2.23 5.04
C LYS A 26 10.88 -3.08 5.47
N LEU A 27 9.93 -3.27 4.57
CA LEU A 27 8.79 -4.15 4.79
C LEU A 27 9.04 -5.49 4.08
N ARG A 28 8.46 -6.55 4.63
CA ARG A 28 8.59 -7.88 4.02
C ARG A 28 7.82 -7.96 2.71
N ALA A 29 8.38 -8.66 1.72
CA ALA A 29 7.73 -8.83 0.43
C ALA A 29 6.35 -9.48 0.56
N SER A 30 6.17 -10.41 1.51
CA SER A 30 4.87 -11.05 1.76
C SER A 30 3.80 -10.05 2.23
N ILE A 31 4.19 -9.08 3.06
CA ILE A 31 3.30 -8.02 3.51
C ILE A 31 2.94 -7.09 2.35
N LEU A 32 3.93 -6.72 1.55
CA LEU A 32 3.73 -5.88 0.38
C LEU A 32 2.81 -6.54 -0.65
N SER A 33 2.99 -7.84 -0.88
CA SER A 33 2.12 -8.60 -1.78
C SER A 33 0.67 -8.58 -1.29
N ALA A 34 0.46 -8.77 0.02
CA ALA A 34 -0.88 -8.70 0.61
C ALA A 34 -1.48 -7.30 0.45
N MET A 35 -0.70 -6.24 0.70
CA MET A 35 -1.16 -4.87 0.56
C MET A 35 -1.59 -4.55 -0.88
N GLU A 36 -0.89 -5.08 -1.87
CA GLU A 36 -1.24 -4.91 -3.28
C GLU A 36 -2.55 -5.62 -3.63
N GLN A 37 -2.96 -6.60 -2.83
CA GLN A 37 -4.26 -7.29 -2.95
C GLN A 37 -5.32 -6.64 -2.05
N ASP A 38 -5.06 -5.45 -1.52
CA ASP A 38 -5.93 -4.74 -0.57
C ASP A 38 -6.12 -5.48 0.76
N ASP A 39 -5.21 -6.38 1.10
CA ASP A 39 -5.18 -7.04 2.40
C ASP A 39 -4.17 -6.33 3.30
N PHE A 40 -4.68 -5.53 4.22
CA PHE A 40 -3.87 -4.77 5.17
C PHE A 40 -3.87 -5.38 6.57
N SER A 41 -4.35 -6.62 6.69
CA SER A 41 -4.48 -7.30 7.99
C SER A 41 -3.13 -7.64 8.62
N HIS A 42 -2.06 -7.68 7.81
CA HIS A 42 -0.71 -8.03 8.29
C HIS A 42 0.11 -6.81 8.68
N CYS A 43 -0.46 -5.61 8.62
CA CYS A 43 0.27 -4.37 8.91
C CYS A 43 0.36 -4.02 10.40
N GLY A 44 -0.37 -4.72 11.25
CA GLY A 44 -0.38 -4.47 12.69
C GLY A 44 -1.44 -3.48 13.15
N GLY A 45 -2.42 -3.16 12.30
CA GLY A 45 -3.52 -2.25 12.61
C GLY A 45 -3.58 -1.07 11.64
N LEU A 46 -4.70 -0.37 11.65
CA LEU A 46 -4.98 0.71 10.68
C LEU A 46 -3.99 1.88 10.79
N VAL A 47 -3.59 2.22 12.01
CA VAL A 47 -2.61 3.30 12.22
C VAL A 47 -1.27 2.96 11.57
N TYR A 48 -0.84 1.71 11.76
CA TYR A 48 0.42 1.24 11.14
C TYR A 48 0.30 1.14 9.63
N ALA A 49 -0.86 0.69 9.13
CA ALA A 49 -1.11 0.61 7.69
C ALA A 49 -0.97 2.00 7.04
N ARG A 50 -1.59 3.02 7.63
CA ARG A 50 -1.47 4.40 7.13
C ARG A 50 -0.03 4.90 7.15
N GLY A 51 0.70 4.65 8.23
CA GLY A 51 2.11 5.03 8.33
C GLY A 51 2.97 4.37 7.28
N GLN A 52 2.73 3.08 7.02
CA GLN A 52 3.45 2.33 6.00
C GLN A 52 3.14 2.87 4.59
N LEU A 53 1.88 3.17 4.31
CA LEU A 53 1.49 3.76 3.02
C LEU A 53 2.16 5.11 2.80
N ARG A 54 2.22 5.95 3.83
CA ARG A 54 2.92 7.24 3.75
C ARG A 54 4.41 7.08 3.47
N SER A 55 5.04 6.07 4.07
CA SER A 55 6.46 5.77 3.82
C SER A 55 6.70 5.26 2.42
N MET A 56 5.77 4.49 1.87
CA MET A 56 5.89 3.89 0.54
C MET A 56 5.67 4.89 -0.58
N ALA A 57 4.81 5.88 -0.35
CA ALA A 57 4.39 6.82 -1.40
C ALA A 57 5.57 7.50 -2.11
N PRO A 58 6.55 8.11 -1.40
CA PRO A 58 7.67 8.75 -2.09
C PRO A 58 8.55 7.77 -2.86
N VAL A 59 8.70 6.54 -2.36
CA VAL A 59 9.47 5.50 -3.06
C VAL A 59 8.84 5.17 -4.40
N LEU A 60 7.51 5.19 -4.46
CA LEU A 60 6.74 4.85 -5.65
C LEU A 60 6.35 6.06 -6.50
N GLY A 61 6.70 7.28 -6.07
CA GLY A 61 6.32 8.49 -6.78
C GLY A 61 4.84 8.81 -6.68
N LEU A 62 4.19 8.35 -5.61
CA LEU A 62 2.78 8.61 -5.34
C LEU A 62 2.62 9.76 -4.35
N ASP A 63 1.51 10.50 -4.46
CA ASP A 63 1.13 11.47 -3.46
C ASP A 63 0.61 10.71 -2.23
N PRO A 64 1.20 10.92 -1.03
CA PRO A 64 0.75 10.20 0.17
C PRO A 64 -0.72 10.45 0.51
N ASP A 65 -1.20 11.66 0.29
CA ASP A 65 -2.60 12.00 0.59
C ASP A 65 -3.57 11.26 -0.32
N ASP A 66 -3.24 11.15 -1.62
CA ASP A 66 -4.05 10.39 -2.57
C ASP A 66 -4.11 8.92 -2.18
N LEU A 67 -2.98 8.36 -1.78
CA LEU A 67 -2.89 6.96 -1.39
C LEU A 67 -3.71 6.69 -0.11
N ILE A 68 -3.58 7.56 0.87
CA ILE A 68 -4.34 7.46 2.13
C ILE A 68 -5.85 7.64 1.88
N ASP A 69 -6.23 8.58 1.02
CA ASP A 69 -7.64 8.80 0.67
C ASP A 69 -8.23 7.56 0.02
N ALA A 70 -7.49 6.90 -0.88
CA ALA A 70 -7.94 5.65 -1.49
C ALA A 70 -8.12 4.55 -0.45
N PHE A 71 -7.19 4.44 0.49
CA PHE A 71 -7.26 3.47 1.57
C PHE A 71 -8.48 3.72 2.47
N ASP A 72 -8.67 4.97 2.89
CA ASP A 72 -9.80 5.33 3.76
C ASP A 72 -11.14 5.15 3.05
N SER A 73 -11.20 5.45 1.76
CA SER A 73 -12.41 5.25 0.94
C SER A 73 -12.78 3.78 0.86
N GLU A 74 -11.80 2.89 0.72
CA GLU A 74 -12.01 1.44 0.73
C GLU A 74 -12.61 0.98 2.06
N LEU A 75 -12.09 1.49 3.18
CA LEU A 75 -12.60 1.14 4.49
C LEU A 75 -14.04 1.58 4.68
N ARG A 76 -14.38 2.80 4.23
CA ARG A 76 -15.73 3.34 4.34
C ARG A 76 -16.72 2.65 3.44
N GLY A 77 -16.26 2.16 2.28
CA GLY A 77 -17.09 1.51 1.30
C GLY A 77 -17.38 0.04 1.57
N ARG A 78 -16.73 -0.55 2.58
CA ARG A 78 -16.94 -1.96 2.90
C ARG A 78 -18.27 -2.15 3.61
N PRO A 79 -19.04 -3.19 3.21
CA PRO A 79 -20.26 -3.52 3.96
C PRO A 79 -19.89 -3.91 5.39
N LEU A 80 -20.71 -3.48 6.32
CA LEU A 80 -20.60 -3.89 7.71
C LEU A 80 -21.39 -5.17 7.88
N ASP A 81 -20.70 -6.24 8.14
CA ASP A 81 -21.35 -7.55 8.38
C ASP A 81 -21.56 -7.79 9.87
#